data_af42141245f60f197a70051af4392a7f
#
_entry.id   af42141245f60f197a70051af4392a7f
#
_cell.length_a   1.000
_cell.length_b   1.000
_cell.length_c   1.000
_cell.angle_alpha   90.00
_cell.angle_beta   90.00
_cell.angle_gamma   90.00
#
_symmetry.space_group_name_H-M   'P 1'
#
loop_
_entity.id
_entity.type
_entity.pdbx_description
1 polymer ?
#
loop_
_entity_poly.entity_id
_entity_poly.type
_entity_poly.pdbx_seq_one_letter_code
_entity_poly.pdbx_strand_id
1 'polypeptide(L)'
;MKNSMTKALCFLFLTLCSLGRISAQEFKFAFLTDLHVHSDSTLGQVELRLKSLSPQVELLLSGGDNVDIDNLKSADRSAGEQRIKSLKGLFDRTKKPYHMAIGNHDRLPRDLRDGTNDFALFEKAFGQTYYSFDHKGWRFIVLNSVETKDNHYVIGDKQLAWLKDLVEKISKDQPLVIISHVPFLSVYYPVLEGRYTAADTFTNQKQVFDLFKDHSLKLVLQGHMHLYEEIKVKGVQFITAGAVSGNWWHGAFEGTAPGHLEVDVHGKDFSWGYVK
;
A
#
# COMPACT_ATOMS: atom_id res chain seq x y z
N MET A 1 80.77 0.71 21.81
CA MET A 1 79.69 1.50 21.24
C MET A 1 78.61 0.56 20.72
N LYS A 2 77.48 0.46 21.45
CA LYS A 2 76.36 -0.48 21.12
C LYS A 2 75.27 0.30 20.43
N ASN A 3 74.97 -0.02 19.16
CA ASN A 3 73.81 0.51 18.44
C ASN A 3 72.58 -0.32 18.76
N SER A 4 71.63 0.31 19.40
CA SER A 4 70.26 -0.20 19.64
C SER A 4 69.38 0.18 18.45
N MET A 5 68.97 -0.82 17.63
CA MET A 5 67.94 -0.65 16.61
C MET A 5 66.56 -0.93 17.22
N THR A 6 65.80 0.11 17.45
CA THR A 6 64.40 0.02 17.86
C THR A 6 63.51 -0.33 16.66
N LYS A 7 62.95 -1.53 16.64
CA LYS A 7 61.96 -1.96 15.62
C LYS A 7 60.59 -1.39 16.00
N ALA A 8 60.09 -0.45 15.23
CA ALA A 8 58.71 0.03 15.33
C ALA A 8 57.79 -0.99 14.69
N LEU A 9 56.90 -1.60 15.49
CA LEU A 9 55.87 -2.52 15.05
C LEU A 9 54.62 -1.72 14.71
N CYS A 10 54.35 -1.47 13.43
CA CYS A 10 53.08 -0.89 12.97
C CYS A 10 51.97 -1.93 13.06
N PHE A 11 51.08 -1.79 14.04
CA PHE A 11 49.81 -2.52 14.07
C PHE A 11 48.83 -1.87 13.11
N LEU A 12 48.58 -2.53 11.98
CA LEU A 12 47.53 -2.17 11.04
C LEU A 12 46.21 -2.69 11.60
N PHE A 13 45.39 -1.82 12.20
CA PHE A 13 44.01 -2.14 12.59
C PHE A 13 43.16 -2.18 11.31
N LEU A 14 42.93 -3.37 10.76
CA LEU A 14 41.88 -3.59 9.77
C LEU A 14 40.54 -3.59 10.50
N THR A 15 39.85 -2.46 10.50
CA THR A 15 38.44 -2.40 10.85
C THR A 15 37.64 -3.07 9.73
N LEU A 16 37.31 -4.36 9.91
CA LEU A 16 36.26 -4.99 9.13
C LEU A 16 34.94 -4.30 9.45
N CYS A 17 34.53 -3.36 8.60
CA CYS A 17 33.13 -2.96 8.50
C CYS A 17 32.36 -4.17 7.98
N SER A 18 31.83 -5.00 8.88
CA SER A 18 30.81 -5.97 8.54
C SER A 18 29.57 -5.18 8.10
N LEU A 19 29.40 -4.96 6.80
CA LEU A 19 28.12 -4.64 6.22
C LEU A 19 27.19 -5.82 6.55
N GLY A 20 26.52 -5.74 7.70
CA GLY A 20 25.51 -6.68 8.10
C GLY A 20 24.46 -6.71 7.01
N ARG A 21 24.42 -7.76 6.20
CA ARG A 21 23.29 -8.03 5.32
C ARG A 21 22.08 -8.13 6.25
N ILE A 22 21.17 -7.16 6.18
CA ILE A 22 19.87 -7.25 6.84
C ILE A 22 19.17 -8.42 6.16
N SER A 23 19.23 -9.59 6.79
CA SER A 23 18.46 -10.74 6.35
C SER A 23 16.99 -10.42 6.61
N ALA A 24 16.16 -10.60 5.59
CA ALA A 24 14.71 -10.50 5.75
C ALA A 24 14.25 -11.53 6.79
N GLN A 25 13.45 -11.08 7.76
CA GLN A 25 12.95 -11.88 8.88
C GLN A 25 11.55 -12.40 8.57
N GLU A 26 11.08 -13.33 9.39
CA GLU A 26 9.70 -13.81 9.34
C GLU A 26 8.74 -12.78 9.95
N PHE A 27 7.62 -12.56 9.30
CA PHE A 27 6.53 -11.74 9.82
C PHE A 27 5.22 -11.98 9.05
N LYS A 28 4.11 -11.61 9.68
CA LYS A 28 2.80 -11.66 9.04
C LYS A 28 2.20 -10.25 9.01
N PHE A 29 1.62 -9.89 7.87
CA PHE A 29 0.85 -8.66 7.75
C PHE A 29 -0.54 -8.91 7.19
N ALA A 30 -1.47 -8.00 7.50
CA ALA A 30 -2.79 -7.99 6.90
C ALA A 30 -2.89 -6.83 5.91
N PHE A 31 -3.52 -7.08 4.76
CA PHE A 31 -3.88 -6.06 3.78
C PHE A 31 -5.40 -5.99 3.67
N LEU A 32 -5.93 -4.83 4.07
CA LEU A 32 -7.34 -4.50 4.05
C LEU A 32 -7.56 -3.39 3.02
N THR A 33 -8.56 -3.50 2.17
CA THR A 33 -8.85 -2.46 1.17
C THR A 33 -10.34 -2.22 1.08
N ASP A 34 -10.72 -1.07 0.56
CA ASP A 34 -12.11 -0.73 0.26
C ASP A 34 -13.00 -0.88 1.52
N LEU A 35 -12.59 -0.16 2.57
CA LEU A 35 -13.29 -0.17 3.88
C LEU A 35 -14.60 0.60 3.83
N HIS A 36 -14.70 1.64 2.97
CA HIS A 36 -15.90 2.44 2.75
C HIS A 36 -16.63 2.85 4.03
N VAL A 37 -15.88 3.40 5.01
CA VAL A 37 -16.49 3.86 6.26
C VAL A 37 -17.28 5.16 6.00
N HIS A 38 -18.60 5.09 6.21
CA HIS A 38 -19.50 6.24 6.04
C HIS A 38 -20.43 6.46 7.23
N SER A 39 -20.47 5.55 8.19
CA SER A 39 -21.32 5.59 9.37
C SER A 39 -20.70 4.85 10.55
N ASP A 40 -21.26 5.01 11.75
CA ASP A 40 -20.84 4.25 12.94
C ASP A 40 -21.06 2.74 12.75
N SER A 41 -22.10 2.35 12.03
CA SER A 41 -22.36 0.94 11.71
C SER A 41 -21.24 0.35 10.87
N THR A 42 -20.84 1.03 9.78
CA THR A 42 -19.75 0.54 8.90
C THR A 42 -18.40 0.59 9.60
N LEU A 43 -18.14 1.58 10.46
CA LEU A 43 -16.97 1.61 11.33
C LEU A 43 -16.94 0.40 12.27
N GLY A 44 -18.08 0.03 12.85
CA GLY A 44 -18.24 -1.17 13.69
C GLY A 44 -17.92 -2.47 12.94
N GLN A 45 -18.30 -2.56 11.67
CA GLN A 45 -17.97 -3.72 10.83
C GLN A 45 -16.45 -3.81 10.57
N VAL A 46 -15.78 -2.68 10.31
CA VAL A 46 -14.31 -2.64 10.18
C VAL A 46 -13.65 -3.04 11.51
N GLU A 47 -14.20 -2.61 12.65
CA GLU A 47 -13.69 -3.03 13.96
C GLU A 47 -13.78 -4.54 14.16
N LEU A 48 -14.90 -5.15 13.77
CA LEU A 48 -15.06 -6.62 13.81
C LEU A 48 -14.03 -7.32 12.92
N ARG A 49 -13.79 -6.79 11.70
CA ARG A 49 -12.76 -7.31 10.79
C ARG A 49 -11.36 -7.23 11.41
N LEU A 50 -10.99 -6.10 12.02
CA LEU A 50 -9.70 -5.95 12.70
C LEU A 50 -9.55 -6.90 13.91
N LYS A 51 -10.64 -7.20 14.61
CA LYS A 51 -10.66 -8.18 15.72
C LYS A 51 -10.54 -9.63 15.25
N SER A 52 -10.92 -9.92 13.99
CA SER A 52 -10.83 -11.27 13.41
C SER A 52 -9.46 -11.61 12.83
N LEU A 53 -8.54 -10.64 12.77
CA LEU A 53 -7.18 -10.87 12.27
C LEU A 53 -6.44 -11.93 13.11
N SER A 54 -5.64 -12.73 12.42
CA SER A 54 -4.73 -13.67 13.08
C SER A 54 -3.88 -12.97 14.14
N PRO A 55 -3.69 -13.56 15.34
CA PRO A 55 -2.84 -12.96 16.38
C PRO A 55 -1.40 -12.68 15.94
N GLN A 56 -0.91 -13.44 14.95
CA GLN A 56 0.43 -13.29 14.40
C GLN A 56 0.59 -12.08 13.48
N VAL A 57 -0.51 -11.46 13.01
CA VAL A 57 -0.43 -10.23 12.23
C VAL A 57 0.21 -9.13 13.07
N GLU A 58 1.34 -8.59 12.62
CA GLU A 58 2.08 -7.55 13.32
C GLU A 58 2.11 -6.20 12.60
N LEU A 59 1.70 -6.16 11.32
CA LEU A 59 1.65 -4.96 10.49
C LEU A 59 0.31 -4.92 9.75
N LEU A 60 -0.31 -3.73 9.70
CA LEU A 60 -1.56 -3.51 8.98
C LEU A 60 -1.31 -2.60 7.78
N LEU A 61 -1.85 -2.97 6.64
CA LEU A 61 -1.78 -2.19 5.41
C LEU A 61 -3.20 -1.91 4.91
N SER A 62 -3.48 -0.66 4.54
CA SER A 62 -4.71 -0.33 3.83
C SER A 62 -4.44 -0.10 2.35
N GLY A 63 -5.31 -0.63 1.50
CA GLY A 63 -5.26 -0.50 0.05
C GLY A 63 -6.04 0.69 -0.52
N GLY A 64 -6.54 1.61 0.33
CA GLY A 64 -7.33 2.76 -0.12
C GLY A 64 -8.84 2.57 0.04
N ASP A 65 -9.60 3.59 -0.32
CA ASP A 65 -11.04 3.71 -0.08
C ASP A 65 -11.40 3.43 1.38
N ASN A 66 -10.72 4.17 2.24
CA ASN A 66 -10.81 4.02 3.68
C ASN A 66 -12.12 4.59 4.22
N VAL A 67 -12.52 5.74 3.67
CA VAL A 67 -13.75 6.47 4.05
C VAL A 67 -14.43 7.05 2.81
N ASP A 68 -15.76 7.14 2.83
CA ASP A 68 -16.53 7.75 1.75
C ASP A 68 -16.70 9.25 2.03
N ILE A 69 -15.82 10.09 1.48
CA ILE A 69 -15.88 11.55 1.62
C ILE A 69 -16.03 12.28 0.28
N ASP A 70 -15.87 11.61 -0.83
CA ASP A 70 -15.94 12.16 -2.19
C ASP A 70 -17.34 12.64 -2.60
N ASN A 71 -18.38 12.16 -1.92
CA ASN A 71 -19.78 12.49 -2.15
C ASN A 71 -20.36 13.45 -1.10
N LEU A 72 -19.55 13.98 -0.19
CA LEU A 72 -19.98 14.94 0.83
C LEU A 72 -20.36 16.27 0.19
N LYS A 73 -21.39 16.93 0.76
CA LYS A 73 -21.74 18.32 0.43
C LYS A 73 -20.94 19.30 1.28
N SER A 74 -20.83 20.56 0.85
CA SER A 74 -20.06 21.60 1.56
C SER A 74 -20.42 21.73 3.04
N ALA A 75 -21.69 21.54 3.40
CA ALA A 75 -22.14 21.56 4.78
C ALA A 75 -21.63 20.39 5.63
N ASP A 76 -21.15 19.33 4.99
CA ASP A 76 -20.84 18.05 5.64
C ASP A 76 -19.32 17.80 5.80
N ARG A 77 -18.47 18.81 5.52
CA ARG A 77 -16.99 18.67 5.67
C ARG A 77 -16.59 18.13 7.04
N SER A 78 -17.26 18.60 8.11
CA SER A 78 -17.03 18.12 9.47
C SER A 78 -17.34 16.65 9.65
N ALA A 79 -18.32 16.11 8.92
CA ALA A 79 -18.61 14.67 8.92
C ALA A 79 -17.46 13.88 8.30
N GLY A 80 -16.86 14.37 7.22
CA GLY A 80 -15.67 13.75 6.61
C GLY A 80 -14.48 13.72 7.58
N GLU A 81 -14.20 14.85 8.24
CA GLU A 81 -13.14 14.91 9.26
C GLU A 81 -13.41 13.93 10.41
N GLN A 82 -14.67 13.81 10.85
CA GLN A 82 -15.04 12.87 11.90
C GLN A 82 -14.89 11.41 11.46
N ARG A 83 -15.30 11.07 10.24
CA ARG A 83 -15.11 9.69 9.69
C ARG A 83 -13.65 9.30 9.69
N ILE A 84 -12.76 10.13 9.13
CA ILE A 84 -11.31 9.89 9.11
C ILE A 84 -10.76 9.77 10.53
N LYS A 85 -11.13 10.68 11.44
CA LYS A 85 -10.70 10.65 12.84
C LYS A 85 -11.13 9.37 13.55
N SER A 86 -12.37 8.93 13.33
CA SER A 86 -12.91 7.72 13.94
C SER A 86 -12.19 6.47 13.42
N LEU A 87 -11.96 6.38 12.11
CA LEU A 87 -11.19 5.30 11.50
C LEU A 87 -9.75 5.27 12.01
N LYS A 88 -9.08 6.43 12.02
CA LYS A 88 -7.73 6.54 12.58
C LYS A 88 -7.68 6.06 14.01
N GLY A 89 -8.61 6.51 14.84
CA GLY A 89 -8.71 6.07 16.24
C GLY A 89 -8.94 4.55 16.38
N LEU A 90 -9.62 3.93 15.42
CA LEU A 90 -9.81 2.49 15.39
C LEU A 90 -8.47 1.76 15.12
N PHE A 91 -7.71 2.19 14.12
CA PHE A 91 -6.38 1.64 13.83
C PHE A 91 -5.40 1.88 14.99
N ASP A 92 -5.38 3.08 15.58
CA ASP A 92 -4.53 3.41 16.74
C ASP A 92 -4.80 2.46 17.94
N ARG A 93 -6.05 2.05 18.15
CA ARG A 93 -6.42 1.10 19.23
C ARG A 93 -5.87 -0.31 19.01
N THR A 94 -5.54 -0.70 17.80
CA THR A 94 -4.92 -2.02 17.54
C THR A 94 -3.53 -2.14 18.15
N LYS A 95 -2.85 -1.02 18.41
CA LYS A 95 -1.44 -0.94 18.86
C LYS A 95 -0.44 -1.57 17.89
N LYS A 96 -0.87 -1.93 16.69
CA LYS A 96 -0.02 -2.43 15.61
C LYS A 96 0.43 -1.26 14.73
N PRO A 97 1.67 -1.27 14.19
CA PRO A 97 2.03 -0.34 13.12
C PRO A 97 1.08 -0.52 11.94
N TYR A 98 0.70 0.59 11.33
CA TYR A 98 -0.17 0.56 10.16
C TYR A 98 0.24 1.62 9.14
N HIS A 99 -0.04 1.33 7.87
CA HIS A 99 0.21 2.22 6.74
C HIS A 99 -1.02 2.26 5.83
N MET A 100 -1.38 3.48 5.40
CA MET A 100 -2.60 3.73 4.66
C MET A 100 -2.26 4.18 3.24
N ALA A 101 -2.78 3.48 2.23
CA ALA A 101 -2.87 4.02 0.88
C ALA A 101 -4.13 4.89 0.76
N ILE A 102 -4.10 5.84 -0.16
CA ILE A 102 -5.26 6.66 -0.49
C ILE A 102 -6.06 6.01 -1.62
N GLY A 103 -7.39 6.02 -1.51
CA GLY A 103 -8.32 5.62 -2.56
C GLY A 103 -9.08 6.81 -3.16
N ASN A 104 -9.88 6.56 -4.18
CA ASN A 104 -10.62 7.62 -4.86
C ASN A 104 -11.79 8.17 -4.02
N HIS A 105 -12.36 7.38 -3.12
CA HIS A 105 -13.38 7.81 -2.17
C HIS A 105 -12.81 8.59 -0.97
N ASP A 106 -11.49 8.55 -0.75
CA ASP A 106 -10.78 9.35 0.27
C ASP A 106 -10.50 10.80 -0.18
N ARG A 107 -10.96 11.21 -1.36
CA ARG A 107 -10.74 12.55 -1.95
C ARG A 107 -11.88 13.50 -1.59
N LEU A 108 -11.55 14.75 -1.31
CA LEU A 108 -12.55 15.78 -1.16
C LEU A 108 -13.24 16.09 -2.51
N PRO A 109 -14.58 16.25 -2.52
CA PRO A 109 -15.28 16.76 -3.69
C PRO A 109 -14.84 18.18 -4.02
N ARG A 110 -15.04 18.62 -5.26
CA ARG A 110 -14.50 19.91 -5.78
C ARG A 110 -14.91 21.12 -4.96
N ASP A 111 -16.16 21.15 -4.52
CA ASP A 111 -16.76 22.25 -3.74
C ASP A 111 -16.26 22.31 -2.28
N LEU A 112 -15.58 21.29 -1.80
CA LEU A 112 -15.00 21.23 -0.47
C LEU A 112 -13.48 21.43 -0.43
N ARG A 113 -12.84 21.55 -1.60
CA ARG A 113 -11.38 21.71 -1.70
C ARG A 113 -10.98 23.13 -1.27
N ASP A 114 -9.92 23.19 -0.48
CA ASP A 114 -9.23 24.43 -0.18
C ASP A 114 -8.08 24.59 -1.17
N GLY A 115 -8.36 25.30 -2.26
CA GLY A 115 -7.44 25.39 -3.38
C GLY A 115 -7.49 24.14 -4.30
N THR A 116 -6.34 23.57 -4.63
CA THR A 116 -6.21 22.45 -5.56
C THR A 116 -5.98 21.09 -4.89
N ASN A 117 -5.80 21.06 -3.57
CA ASN A 117 -5.50 19.83 -2.84
C ASN A 117 -6.76 19.09 -2.39
N ASP A 118 -7.14 18.07 -3.12
CA ASP A 118 -8.26 17.18 -2.80
C ASP A 118 -7.89 16.05 -1.81
N PHE A 119 -6.63 15.92 -1.43
CA PHE A 119 -6.12 14.93 -0.47
C PHE A 119 -5.95 15.49 0.96
N ALA A 120 -6.25 16.76 1.19
CA ALA A 120 -5.89 17.48 2.41
C ALA A 120 -6.39 16.82 3.71
N LEU A 121 -7.58 16.22 3.74
CA LEU A 121 -8.08 15.53 4.92
C LEU A 121 -7.31 14.22 5.18
N PHE A 122 -7.04 13.47 4.13
CA PHE A 122 -6.22 12.26 4.23
C PHE A 122 -4.81 12.59 4.73
N GLU A 123 -4.15 13.58 4.12
CA GLU A 123 -2.81 14.00 4.49
C GLU A 123 -2.70 14.50 5.93
N LYS A 124 -3.71 15.23 6.40
CA LYS A 124 -3.79 15.69 7.80
C LYS A 124 -3.83 14.54 8.80
N ALA A 125 -4.46 13.42 8.43
CA ALA A 125 -4.66 12.28 9.32
C ALA A 125 -3.55 11.23 9.23
N PHE A 126 -3.11 10.92 8.01
CA PHE A 126 -2.25 9.78 7.72
C PHE A 126 -0.89 10.15 7.11
N GLY A 127 -0.67 11.42 6.77
CA GLY A 127 0.57 11.91 6.16
C GLY A 127 0.54 11.84 4.64
N GLN A 128 1.71 11.68 4.02
CA GLN A 128 1.87 11.71 2.57
C GLN A 128 1.02 10.65 1.88
N THR A 129 0.50 10.98 0.69
CA THR A 129 -0.29 10.05 -0.13
C THR A 129 0.55 9.01 -0.88
N TYR A 130 1.86 9.26 -1.02
CA TYR A 130 2.83 8.29 -1.54
C TYR A 130 4.12 8.37 -0.73
N TYR A 131 4.67 7.22 -0.38
CA TYR A 131 5.85 7.09 0.48
C TYR A 131 6.41 5.67 0.45
N SER A 132 7.54 5.45 1.11
CA SER A 132 8.06 4.10 1.34
C SER A 132 8.51 3.92 2.77
N PHE A 133 8.50 2.67 3.23
CA PHE A 133 8.99 2.28 4.55
C PHE A 133 9.63 0.89 4.50
N ASP A 134 10.48 0.61 5.47
CA ASP A 134 11.07 -0.72 5.64
C ASP A 134 10.39 -1.45 6.81
N HIS A 135 10.17 -2.75 6.62
CA HIS A 135 9.76 -3.64 7.70
C HIS A 135 10.50 -4.98 7.56
N LYS A 136 11.29 -5.31 8.57
CA LYS A 136 12.04 -6.60 8.66
C LYS A 136 12.77 -7.00 7.36
N GLY A 137 13.45 -6.02 6.72
CA GLY A 137 14.26 -6.23 5.53
C GLY A 137 13.51 -6.12 4.20
N TRP A 138 12.18 -6.07 4.21
CA TRP A 138 11.37 -5.77 3.04
C TRP A 138 11.13 -4.27 2.92
N ARG A 139 11.09 -3.74 1.70
CA ARG A 139 10.67 -2.37 1.41
C ARG A 139 9.27 -2.37 0.85
N PHE A 140 8.41 -1.58 1.45
CA PHE A 140 7.05 -1.30 1.02
C PHE A 140 6.99 0.08 0.38
N ILE A 141 6.36 0.17 -0.78
CA ILE A 141 6.20 1.40 -1.57
C ILE A 141 4.71 1.63 -1.75
N VAL A 142 4.19 2.66 -1.12
CA VAL A 142 2.80 3.08 -1.23
C VAL A 142 2.70 4.13 -2.31
N LEU A 143 1.82 3.90 -3.30
CA LEU A 143 1.59 4.80 -4.42
C LEU A 143 0.23 5.49 -4.29
N ASN A 144 0.17 6.76 -4.64
CA ASN A 144 -1.07 7.45 -4.92
C ASN A 144 -1.43 7.19 -6.39
N SER A 145 -2.32 6.25 -6.62
CA SER A 145 -2.80 5.89 -7.95
C SER A 145 -4.15 6.51 -8.30
N VAL A 146 -4.61 7.50 -7.51
CA VAL A 146 -5.90 8.17 -7.71
C VAL A 146 -5.78 9.61 -8.22
N GLU A 147 -4.55 10.07 -8.53
CA GLU A 147 -4.39 11.29 -9.32
C GLU A 147 -5.01 11.10 -10.72
N THR A 148 -5.58 12.17 -11.26
CA THR A 148 -6.23 12.11 -12.57
C THR A 148 -5.63 13.11 -13.54
N LYS A 149 -5.45 12.67 -14.79
CA LYS A 149 -5.09 13.50 -15.94
C LYS A 149 -5.99 13.13 -17.11
N ASP A 150 -6.59 14.11 -17.76
CA ASP A 150 -7.52 13.87 -18.88
C ASP A 150 -8.62 12.83 -18.58
N ASN A 151 -9.18 12.88 -17.37
CA ASN A 151 -10.19 11.94 -16.83
C ASN A 151 -9.72 10.48 -16.68
N HIS A 152 -8.43 10.23 -16.72
CA HIS A 152 -7.84 8.90 -16.45
C HIS A 152 -6.98 8.95 -15.20
N TYR A 153 -6.95 7.85 -14.46
CA TYR A 153 -6.03 7.68 -13.34
C TYR A 153 -4.59 7.62 -13.84
N VAL A 154 -3.67 8.19 -13.09
CA VAL A 154 -2.26 8.29 -13.44
C VAL A 154 -1.38 8.36 -12.19
N ILE A 155 -0.18 7.81 -12.25
CA ILE A 155 0.88 8.16 -11.31
C ILE A 155 1.47 9.48 -11.79
N GLY A 156 1.23 10.56 -11.03
CA GLY A 156 1.61 11.93 -11.42
C GLY A 156 3.12 12.12 -11.58
N ASP A 157 3.52 13.12 -12.36
CA ASP A 157 4.92 13.35 -12.73
C ASP A 157 5.84 13.56 -11.52
N LYS A 158 5.38 14.24 -10.48
CA LYS A 158 6.14 14.46 -9.23
C LYS A 158 6.40 13.14 -8.49
N GLN A 159 5.36 12.32 -8.38
CA GLN A 159 5.46 11.01 -7.76
C GLN A 159 6.36 10.08 -8.58
N LEU A 160 6.25 10.13 -9.90
CA LEU A 160 7.07 9.32 -10.80
C LEU A 160 8.55 9.67 -10.70
N ALA A 161 8.89 10.96 -10.60
CA ALA A 161 10.26 11.43 -10.36
C ALA A 161 10.79 10.94 -9.01
N TRP A 162 9.98 11.10 -7.94
CA TRP A 162 10.31 10.57 -6.62
C TRP A 162 10.53 9.05 -6.63
N LEU A 163 9.65 8.30 -7.30
CA LEU A 163 9.76 6.85 -7.39
C LEU A 163 11.04 6.40 -8.11
N LYS A 164 11.42 7.10 -9.18
CA LYS A 164 12.67 6.87 -9.88
C LYS A 164 13.87 7.08 -8.96
N ASP A 165 13.93 8.22 -8.27
CA ASP A 165 15.00 8.54 -7.32
C ASP A 165 15.05 7.53 -6.15
N LEU A 166 13.91 7.04 -5.71
CA LEU A 166 13.81 6.01 -4.67
C LEU A 166 14.41 4.69 -5.17
N VAL A 167 13.97 4.23 -6.34
CA VAL A 167 14.38 2.93 -6.89
C VAL A 167 15.89 2.89 -7.17
N GLU A 168 16.50 3.99 -7.64
CA GLU A 168 17.94 4.11 -7.85
C GLU A 168 18.76 3.88 -6.56
N LYS A 169 18.17 4.12 -5.37
CA LYS A 169 18.82 4.00 -4.07
C LYS A 169 18.57 2.67 -3.37
N ILE A 170 17.59 1.89 -3.86
CA ILE A 170 17.23 0.59 -3.27
C ILE A 170 18.22 -0.48 -3.75
N SER A 171 18.65 -1.35 -2.83
CA SER A 171 19.42 -2.54 -3.23
C SER A 171 18.59 -3.43 -4.16
N LYS A 172 19.20 -3.90 -5.25
CA LYS A 172 18.54 -4.77 -6.23
C LYS A 172 18.01 -6.07 -5.61
N ASP A 173 18.65 -6.54 -4.55
CA ASP A 173 18.31 -7.78 -3.86
C ASP A 173 17.27 -7.60 -2.74
N GLN A 174 16.93 -6.35 -2.37
CA GLN A 174 15.93 -6.10 -1.34
C GLN A 174 14.55 -6.47 -1.86
N PRO A 175 13.79 -7.35 -1.18
CA PRO A 175 12.44 -7.68 -1.61
C PRO A 175 11.51 -6.47 -1.46
N LEU A 176 10.72 -6.22 -2.52
CA LEU A 176 9.85 -5.05 -2.62
C LEU A 176 8.39 -5.47 -2.70
N VAL A 177 7.53 -4.67 -2.05
CA VAL A 177 6.07 -4.70 -2.18
C VAL A 177 5.60 -3.34 -2.66
N ILE A 178 4.76 -3.30 -3.68
CA ILE A 178 4.02 -2.10 -4.08
C ILE A 178 2.59 -2.21 -3.56
N ILE A 179 2.06 -1.09 -3.06
CA ILE A 179 0.67 -0.93 -2.66
C ILE A 179 0.10 0.21 -3.49
N SER A 180 -0.97 -0.05 -4.21
CA SER A 180 -1.74 0.96 -4.96
C SER A 180 -3.23 0.69 -4.80
N HIS A 181 -4.05 1.74 -4.76
CA HIS A 181 -5.50 1.57 -4.75
C HIS A 181 -6.00 1.16 -6.13
N VAL A 182 -5.96 2.10 -7.09
CA VAL A 182 -6.29 1.80 -8.49
C VAL A 182 -5.25 0.84 -9.04
N PRO A 183 -5.66 -0.29 -9.66
CA PRO A 183 -4.78 -1.38 -10.00
C PRO A 183 -3.91 -1.10 -11.23
N PHE A 184 -2.79 -1.83 -11.32
CA PHE A 184 -1.98 -1.95 -12.55
C PHE A 184 -2.77 -2.69 -13.65
N LEU A 185 -3.57 -3.67 -13.25
CA LEU A 185 -4.38 -4.49 -14.15
C LEU A 185 -5.52 -5.16 -13.38
N SER A 186 -6.61 -5.41 -14.08
CA SER A 186 -7.76 -6.20 -13.62
C SER A 186 -8.36 -6.96 -14.79
N VAL A 187 -8.93 -8.12 -14.52
CA VAL A 187 -9.68 -8.90 -15.50
C VAL A 187 -11.19 -8.58 -15.49
N TYR A 188 -11.62 -7.64 -14.66
CA TYR A 188 -13.03 -7.25 -14.54
C TYR A 188 -13.66 -6.99 -15.91
N TYR A 189 -13.21 -5.96 -16.62
CA TYR A 189 -13.79 -5.58 -17.90
C TYR A 189 -13.63 -6.63 -18.98
N PRO A 190 -12.44 -7.24 -19.20
CA PRO A 190 -12.32 -8.27 -20.22
C PRO A 190 -13.18 -9.50 -19.99
N VAL A 191 -13.32 -9.93 -18.73
CA VAL A 191 -14.01 -11.18 -18.40
C VAL A 191 -15.48 -10.97 -18.12
N LEU A 192 -15.86 -9.95 -17.34
CA LEU A 192 -17.24 -9.74 -16.91
C LEU A 192 -18.05 -8.88 -17.89
N GLU A 193 -17.40 -7.94 -18.59
CA GLU A 193 -18.08 -7.06 -19.54
C GLU A 193 -17.70 -7.30 -21.01
N GLY A 194 -16.75 -8.18 -21.29
CA GLY A 194 -16.33 -8.51 -22.66
C GLY A 194 -15.68 -7.36 -23.42
N ARG A 195 -15.13 -6.37 -22.74
CA ARG A 195 -14.51 -5.18 -23.34
C ARG A 195 -13.12 -4.88 -22.77
N TYR A 196 -12.26 -4.31 -23.62
CA TYR A 196 -10.94 -3.83 -23.19
C TYR A 196 -11.00 -2.30 -23.03
N THR A 197 -10.63 -1.82 -21.86
CA THR A 197 -10.66 -0.40 -21.50
C THR A 197 -9.55 -0.09 -20.50
N ALA A 198 -9.12 1.18 -20.47
CA ALA A 198 -8.25 1.71 -19.44
C ALA A 198 -9.04 2.24 -18.23
N ALA A 199 -10.36 2.10 -18.22
CA ALA A 199 -11.18 2.46 -17.06
C ALA A 199 -10.73 1.65 -15.85
N ASP A 200 -10.72 2.31 -14.70
CA ASP A 200 -10.38 1.71 -13.40
C ASP A 200 -8.99 1.05 -13.32
N THR A 201 -8.07 1.47 -14.23
CA THR A 201 -6.63 1.25 -14.11
C THR A 201 -5.91 2.58 -14.33
N PHE A 202 -4.72 2.75 -13.77
CA PHE A 202 -3.96 3.95 -14.11
C PHE A 202 -3.17 3.75 -15.42
N THR A 203 -3.06 4.81 -16.23
CA THR A 203 -2.65 4.69 -17.65
C THR A 203 -1.16 4.50 -17.87
N ASN A 204 -0.30 4.88 -16.92
CA ASN A 204 1.16 4.77 -17.04
C ASN A 204 1.77 3.60 -16.26
N GLN A 205 1.00 2.51 -16.06
CA GLN A 205 1.41 1.31 -15.33
C GLN A 205 2.70 0.67 -15.87
N LYS A 206 2.86 0.64 -17.20
CA LYS A 206 4.09 0.11 -17.81
C LYS A 206 5.31 0.95 -17.43
N GLN A 207 5.20 2.27 -17.44
CA GLN A 207 6.27 3.17 -17.06
C GLN A 207 6.70 2.96 -15.61
N VAL A 208 5.73 2.77 -14.71
CA VAL A 208 5.98 2.47 -13.30
C VAL A 208 6.62 1.10 -13.14
N PHE A 209 6.08 0.07 -13.79
CA PHE A 209 6.58 -1.30 -13.67
C PHE A 209 8.02 -1.44 -14.19
N ASP A 210 8.37 -0.76 -15.29
CA ASP A 210 9.71 -0.81 -15.89
C ASP A 210 10.81 -0.25 -14.97
N LEU A 211 10.48 0.61 -13.99
CA LEU A 211 11.45 1.09 -13.01
C LEU A 211 12.02 -0.06 -12.16
N PHE A 212 11.25 -1.11 -11.94
CA PHE A 212 11.61 -2.23 -11.07
C PHE A 212 12.24 -3.42 -11.82
N LYS A 213 12.49 -3.33 -13.13
CA LYS A 213 12.95 -4.45 -13.97
C LYS A 213 14.21 -5.17 -13.47
N ASP A 214 15.09 -4.44 -12.78
CA ASP A 214 16.37 -4.95 -12.25
C ASP A 214 16.34 -5.12 -10.72
N HIS A 215 15.16 -5.01 -10.10
CA HIS A 215 14.96 -5.07 -8.65
C HIS A 215 14.12 -6.30 -8.27
N SER A 216 14.20 -6.68 -7.00
CA SER A 216 13.47 -7.82 -6.45
C SER A 216 12.01 -7.44 -6.08
N LEU A 217 11.24 -6.91 -7.06
CA LEU A 217 9.80 -6.71 -6.88
C LEU A 217 9.13 -8.08 -6.77
N LYS A 218 8.49 -8.35 -5.65
CA LYS A 218 7.86 -9.63 -5.32
C LYS A 218 6.35 -9.59 -5.44
N LEU A 219 5.75 -8.53 -4.91
CA LEU A 219 4.32 -8.47 -4.69
C LEU A 219 3.78 -7.06 -5.02
N VAL A 220 2.63 -7.02 -5.66
CA VAL A 220 1.82 -5.81 -5.87
C VAL A 220 0.45 -6.07 -5.28
N LEU A 221 0.08 -5.26 -4.30
CA LEU A 221 -1.21 -5.30 -3.61
C LEU A 221 -2.09 -4.16 -4.12
N GLN A 222 -3.30 -4.48 -4.51
CA GLN A 222 -4.24 -3.57 -5.18
C GLN A 222 -5.65 -3.68 -4.56
N GLY A 223 -6.46 -2.60 -4.69
CA GLY A 223 -7.85 -2.53 -4.29
C GLY A 223 -8.76 -2.14 -5.45
N HIS A 224 -9.76 -1.27 -5.15
CA HIS A 224 -10.63 -0.58 -6.10
C HIS A 224 -11.68 -1.45 -6.80
N MET A 225 -11.32 -2.63 -7.23
CA MET A 225 -12.19 -3.48 -8.05
C MET A 225 -13.20 -4.29 -7.23
N HIS A 226 -13.04 -4.36 -5.90
CA HIS A 226 -13.83 -5.18 -4.99
C HIS A 226 -13.81 -6.69 -5.34
N LEU A 227 -13.02 -7.09 -6.33
CA LEU A 227 -12.79 -8.48 -6.74
C LEU A 227 -11.53 -9.04 -6.09
N TYR A 228 -11.53 -10.35 -5.87
CA TYR A 228 -10.31 -11.07 -5.55
C TYR A 228 -9.69 -11.63 -6.83
N GLU A 229 -8.51 -11.12 -7.18
CA GLU A 229 -7.79 -11.49 -8.38
C GLU A 229 -6.33 -11.82 -8.06
N GLU A 230 -5.81 -12.88 -8.68
CA GLU A 230 -4.40 -13.28 -8.58
C GLU A 230 -3.81 -13.42 -9.98
N ILE A 231 -2.80 -12.60 -10.29
CA ILE A 231 -2.13 -12.64 -11.58
C ILE A 231 -0.62 -12.62 -11.36
N LYS A 232 0.12 -13.51 -12.02
CA LYS A 232 1.57 -13.55 -11.93
C LYS A 232 2.21 -13.18 -13.26
N VAL A 233 3.03 -12.12 -13.26
CA VAL A 233 3.70 -11.62 -14.46
C VAL A 233 5.18 -11.42 -14.16
N LYS A 234 6.07 -12.02 -14.98
CA LYS A 234 7.54 -11.90 -14.85
C LYS A 234 8.05 -12.20 -13.43
N GLY A 235 7.43 -13.15 -12.74
CA GLY A 235 7.80 -13.51 -11.37
C GLY A 235 7.20 -12.64 -10.29
N VAL A 236 6.56 -11.51 -10.63
CA VAL A 236 5.85 -10.63 -9.70
C VAL A 236 4.43 -11.13 -9.51
N GLN A 237 3.99 -11.26 -8.26
CA GLN A 237 2.61 -11.58 -7.92
C GLN A 237 1.81 -10.29 -7.80
N PHE A 238 0.73 -10.16 -8.56
CA PHE A 238 -0.28 -9.12 -8.43
C PHE A 238 -1.50 -9.71 -7.73
N ILE A 239 -1.99 -9.05 -6.70
CA ILE A 239 -3.19 -9.45 -5.98
C ILE A 239 -4.08 -8.22 -5.84
N THR A 240 -5.24 -8.25 -6.48
CA THR A 240 -6.33 -7.35 -6.18
C THR A 240 -7.12 -7.99 -5.05
N ALA A 241 -7.12 -7.39 -3.87
CA ALA A 241 -7.87 -7.94 -2.74
C ALA A 241 -9.36 -7.59 -2.87
N GLY A 242 -10.20 -8.54 -2.52
CA GLY A 242 -11.62 -8.25 -2.35
C GLY A 242 -11.83 -7.22 -1.24
N ALA A 243 -12.85 -6.40 -1.39
CA ALA A 243 -13.17 -5.34 -0.45
C ALA A 243 -13.57 -5.87 0.94
N VAL A 244 -13.14 -5.18 1.99
CA VAL A 244 -13.67 -5.43 3.34
C VAL A 244 -15.18 -5.16 3.38
N SER A 245 -15.64 -4.13 2.66
CA SER A 245 -17.06 -3.80 2.50
C SER A 245 -17.80 -4.73 1.54
N GLY A 246 -17.10 -5.58 0.76
CA GLY A 246 -17.72 -6.34 -0.32
C GLY A 246 -18.37 -5.44 -1.36
N ASN A 247 -19.65 -5.63 -1.63
CA ASN A 247 -20.46 -4.74 -2.46
C ASN A 247 -21.00 -3.57 -1.61
N TRP A 248 -20.11 -2.63 -1.21
CA TRP A 248 -20.47 -1.45 -0.39
C TRP A 248 -21.39 -1.81 0.79
N TRP A 249 -21.03 -2.84 1.55
CA TRP A 249 -21.76 -3.40 2.71
C TRP A 249 -23.06 -4.13 2.36
N HIS A 250 -23.29 -4.45 1.07
CA HIS A 250 -24.45 -5.21 0.61
C HIS A 250 -24.13 -6.69 0.30
N GLY A 251 -23.06 -7.22 0.91
CA GLY A 251 -22.67 -8.63 0.76
C GLY A 251 -21.55 -8.84 -0.26
N ALA A 252 -21.54 -9.98 -0.92
CA ALA A 252 -20.51 -10.32 -1.91
C ALA A 252 -20.64 -9.47 -3.19
N PHE A 253 -19.49 -9.14 -3.81
CA PHE A 253 -19.43 -8.49 -5.11
C PHE A 253 -18.91 -9.48 -6.16
N GLU A 254 -19.67 -9.73 -7.23
CA GLU A 254 -19.29 -10.65 -8.32
C GLU A 254 -18.70 -11.98 -7.84
N GLY A 255 -19.33 -12.57 -6.80
CA GLY A 255 -18.88 -13.83 -6.20
C GLY A 255 -17.71 -13.69 -5.19
N THR A 256 -17.10 -12.52 -5.07
CA THR A 256 -16.08 -12.24 -4.04
C THR A 256 -16.77 -11.87 -2.72
N ALA A 257 -16.59 -12.69 -1.70
CA ALA A 257 -17.09 -12.39 -0.35
C ALA A 257 -16.29 -11.23 0.29
N PRO A 258 -16.91 -10.43 1.19
CA PRO A 258 -16.17 -9.46 2.00
C PRO A 258 -14.99 -10.12 2.72
N GLY A 259 -13.80 -9.50 2.65
CA GLY A 259 -12.61 -10.16 3.21
C GLY A 259 -11.37 -9.25 3.25
N HIS A 260 -10.25 -9.90 3.54
CA HIS A 260 -8.92 -9.28 3.57
C HIS A 260 -7.85 -10.31 3.23
N LEU A 261 -6.62 -9.86 2.96
CA LEU A 261 -5.47 -10.76 2.83
C LEU A 261 -4.71 -10.84 4.14
N GLU A 262 -4.25 -12.04 4.49
CA GLU A 262 -3.15 -12.23 5.40
C GLU A 262 -1.95 -12.79 4.62
N VAL A 263 -0.80 -12.19 4.78
CA VAL A 263 0.43 -12.54 4.08
C VAL A 263 1.49 -12.95 5.08
N ASP A 264 1.98 -14.18 4.93
CA ASP A 264 3.10 -14.73 5.70
C ASP A 264 4.39 -14.53 4.91
N VAL A 265 5.35 -13.84 5.51
CA VAL A 265 6.67 -13.60 4.92
C VAL A 265 7.71 -14.50 5.56
N HIS A 266 8.48 -15.20 4.73
CA HIS A 266 9.52 -16.14 5.13
C HIS A 266 10.84 -15.81 4.40
N GLY A 267 11.68 -14.98 5.04
CA GLY A 267 12.89 -14.50 4.39
C GLY A 267 12.58 -13.61 3.18
N LYS A 268 12.91 -14.06 1.97
CA LYS A 268 12.61 -13.36 0.70
C LYS A 268 11.38 -13.94 -0.04
N ASP A 269 10.73 -14.95 0.54
CA ASP A 269 9.53 -15.59 0.00
C ASP A 269 8.30 -15.23 0.82
N PHE A 270 7.12 -15.50 0.30
CA PHE A 270 5.86 -15.21 0.96
C PHE A 270 4.76 -16.17 0.49
N SER A 271 3.77 -16.33 1.34
CA SER A 271 2.49 -16.97 1.02
C SER A 271 1.35 -16.09 1.51
N TRP A 272 0.15 -16.34 1.04
CA TRP A 272 -1.01 -15.54 1.42
C TRP A 272 -2.28 -16.36 1.46
N GLY A 273 -3.27 -15.84 2.16
CA GLY A 273 -4.62 -16.36 2.16
C GLY A 273 -5.65 -15.23 2.14
N TYR A 274 -6.73 -15.43 1.39
CA TYR A 274 -7.90 -14.56 1.45
C TYR A 274 -8.84 -15.01 2.56
N VAL A 275 -9.00 -14.17 3.59
CA VAL A 275 -9.81 -14.44 4.78
C VAL A 275 -11.17 -13.76 4.61
N LYS A 276 -12.24 -14.57 4.57
CA LYS A 276 -13.64 -14.13 4.36
C LYS A 276 -14.30 -13.70 5.66
#